data_ce6cc957062256745eab23af38fa98ce
#
_entry.id   ce6cc957062256745eab23af38fa98ce
#
_cell.length_a   1.000
_cell.length_b   1.000
_cell.length_c   1.000
_cell.angle_alpha   90.00
_cell.angle_beta   90.00
_cell.angle_gamma   90.00
#
_symmetry.space_group_name_H-M   'P 1'
#
loop_
_entity.id
_entity.type
_entity.pdbx_description
1 polymer ?
#
loop_
_entity_poly.entity_id
_entity_poly.type
_entity_poly.pdbx_seq_one_letter_code
_entity_poly.pdbx_strand_id
1 'polypeptide(L)'
;MKTLVLSIALALIAATGHAEDVTARSGGPSESAMLARNSEAAPDGMAFFRPVLSGVLYRSGFKGGDKGRTGMSGAQRTELCESGFSTAFYADFGKNTEFGRTSCGSGSLNYAAARSSRPSDVMKTVYDTIKDAGKGPVLVHCMWGVHSSGALSAMALVQFCGWSETRAKAYWNEARNGAPCGDSCDAWIDAKFDRFEVNPALKITDAERAAICPK
;
A
#
# COMPACT_ATOMS: atom_id res chain seq x y z
N MET A 1 9.55 -5.06 -68.42
CA MET A 1 8.67 -5.19 -67.23
C MET A 1 9.56 -5.27 -66.00
N LYS A 2 9.59 -4.22 -65.16
CA LYS A 2 10.37 -4.18 -63.93
C LYS A 2 9.40 -4.41 -62.78
N THR A 3 9.57 -5.52 -62.08
CA THR A 3 8.75 -5.91 -60.89
C THR A 3 9.26 -5.17 -59.68
N LEU A 4 8.43 -4.29 -59.12
CA LEU A 4 8.70 -3.54 -57.88
C LEU A 4 8.33 -4.44 -56.70
N VAL A 5 9.32 -4.89 -55.93
CA VAL A 5 9.07 -5.61 -54.66
C VAL A 5 8.94 -4.59 -53.54
N LEU A 6 7.72 -4.46 -53.05
CA LEU A 6 7.38 -3.59 -51.91
C LEU A 6 7.64 -4.37 -50.62
N SER A 7 8.77 -4.08 -49.93
CA SER A 7 9.06 -4.64 -48.61
C SER A 7 8.28 -3.89 -47.55
N ILE A 8 7.26 -4.51 -46.97
CA ILE A 8 6.54 -3.99 -45.80
C ILE A 8 7.35 -4.37 -44.55
N ALA A 9 8.02 -3.38 -43.98
CA ALA A 9 8.65 -3.53 -42.66
C ALA A 9 7.54 -3.48 -41.57
N LEU A 10 7.25 -4.63 -40.97
CA LEU A 10 6.36 -4.74 -39.83
C LEU A 10 7.13 -4.29 -38.59
N ALA A 11 6.88 -3.06 -38.12
CA ALA A 11 7.43 -2.58 -36.87
C ALA A 11 6.68 -3.28 -35.72
N LEU A 12 7.34 -4.27 -35.09
CA LEU A 12 6.89 -4.78 -33.78
C LEU A 12 7.08 -3.65 -32.75
N ILE A 13 5.99 -3.01 -32.36
CA ILE A 13 5.96 -2.19 -31.16
C ILE A 13 5.94 -3.19 -29.99
N ALA A 14 7.10 -3.44 -29.42
CA ALA A 14 7.19 -4.09 -28.12
C ALA A 14 6.57 -3.13 -27.09
N ALA A 15 5.38 -3.43 -26.62
CA ALA A 15 4.81 -2.80 -25.44
C ALA A 15 5.69 -3.23 -24.26
N THR A 16 6.71 -2.43 -23.95
CA THR A 16 7.41 -2.52 -22.70
C THR A 16 6.43 -2.07 -21.63
N GLY A 17 5.75 -3.03 -20.98
CA GLY A 17 5.03 -2.78 -19.75
C GLY A 17 6.02 -2.22 -18.74
N HIS A 18 5.99 -0.91 -18.57
CA HIS A 18 6.75 -0.27 -17.51
C HIS A 18 6.06 -0.68 -16.21
N ALA A 19 6.73 -1.47 -15.36
CA ALA A 19 6.33 -1.63 -13.97
C ALA A 19 6.17 -0.22 -13.41
N GLU A 20 4.99 0.12 -12.86
CA GLU A 20 4.77 1.43 -12.26
C GLU A 20 5.83 1.64 -11.17
N ASP A 21 6.57 2.76 -11.26
CA ASP A 21 7.57 3.13 -10.26
C ASP A 21 6.84 3.40 -8.93
N VAL A 22 6.91 2.44 -8.03
CA VAL A 22 6.27 2.51 -6.71
C VAL A 22 6.81 3.65 -5.84
N THR A 23 7.89 4.30 -6.24
CA THR A 23 8.48 5.44 -5.53
C THR A 23 7.99 6.79 -6.09
N ALA A 24 7.30 6.80 -7.23
CA ALA A 24 6.88 8.03 -7.90
C ALA A 24 5.83 8.80 -7.09
N ARG A 25 6.05 10.09 -6.93
CA ARG A 25 5.15 11.05 -6.26
C ARG A 25 4.63 12.08 -7.24
N SER A 26 4.07 11.63 -8.36
CA SER A 26 3.64 12.47 -9.48
C SER A 26 2.17 12.87 -9.44
N GLY A 27 1.59 12.93 -8.27
CA GLY A 27 0.17 13.15 -8.02
C GLY A 27 -0.44 11.95 -7.32
N GLY A 28 -1.59 12.13 -6.66
CA GLY A 28 -2.24 11.07 -5.91
C GLY A 28 -2.76 9.94 -6.81
N PRO A 29 -2.94 8.73 -6.25
CA PRO A 29 -3.50 7.61 -6.99
C PRO A 29 -4.94 7.91 -7.41
N SER A 30 -5.38 7.37 -8.55
CA SER A 30 -6.79 7.42 -8.93
C SER A 30 -7.62 6.54 -7.98
N GLU A 31 -8.91 6.85 -7.84
CA GLU A 31 -9.82 6.02 -7.04
C GLU A 31 -9.86 4.58 -7.54
N SER A 32 -9.85 4.36 -8.87
CA SER A 32 -9.78 3.02 -9.45
C SER A 32 -8.49 2.26 -9.06
N ALA A 33 -7.33 2.92 -9.00
CA ALA A 33 -6.08 2.30 -8.55
C ALA A 33 -6.13 1.93 -7.06
N MET A 34 -6.75 2.77 -6.22
CA MET A 34 -6.92 2.50 -4.79
C MET A 34 -7.87 1.34 -4.51
N LEU A 35 -8.79 1.05 -5.41
CA LEU A 35 -9.78 -0.03 -5.32
C LEU A 35 -9.38 -1.29 -6.10
N ALA A 36 -8.33 -1.22 -6.92
CA ALA A 36 -7.86 -2.35 -7.71
C ALA A 36 -7.54 -3.58 -6.83
N ARG A 37 -7.81 -4.77 -7.37
CA ARG A 37 -7.52 -6.02 -6.65
C ARG A 37 -6.05 -6.37 -6.61
N ASN A 38 -5.30 -6.00 -7.66
CA ASN A 38 -3.85 -6.16 -7.74
C ASN A 38 -3.29 -5.05 -8.61
N SER A 39 -2.12 -4.53 -8.26
CA SER A 39 -1.24 -3.83 -9.18
C SER A 39 -0.23 -4.83 -9.77
N GLU A 40 0.31 -4.55 -10.95
CA GLU A 40 1.32 -5.38 -11.61
C GLU A 40 2.64 -5.49 -10.79
N ALA A 41 2.87 -4.55 -9.89
CA ALA A 41 4.04 -4.49 -9.02
C ALA A 41 3.90 -5.32 -7.71
N ALA A 42 2.88 -6.17 -7.60
CA ALA A 42 2.69 -6.96 -6.38
C ALA A 42 3.76 -8.05 -6.25
N PRO A 43 4.46 -8.17 -5.13
CA PRO A 43 5.33 -9.31 -4.84
C PRO A 43 4.58 -10.64 -4.95
N ASP A 44 5.28 -11.72 -5.33
CA ASP A 44 4.64 -13.02 -5.47
C ASP A 44 3.96 -13.48 -4.17
N GLY A 45 2.78 -14.07 -4.30
CA GLY A 45 1.96 -14.49 -3.17
C GLY A 45 1.21 -13.37 -2.47
N MET A 46 1.42 -12.09 -2.82
CA MET A 46 0.63 -10.96 -2.32
C MET A 46 -0.66 -10.79 -3.13
N ALA A 47 -1.68 -10.24 -2.47
CA ALA A 47 -2.97 -9.90 -3.08
C ALA A 47 -3.42 -8.51 -2.63
N PHE A 48 -4.27 -7.87 -3.42
CA PHE A 48 -4.78 -6.53 -3.11
C PHE A 48 -3.68 -5.49 -2.91
N PHE A 49 -2.54 -5.68 -3.57
CA PHE A 49 -1.44 -4.73 -3.56
C PHE A 49 -1.84 -3.48 -4.37
N ARG A 50 -1.88 -2.32 -3.70
CA ARG A 50 -2.37 -1.09 -4.31
C ARG A 50 -1.90 0.15 -3.56
N PRO A 51 -1.77 1.30 -4.26
CA PRO A 51 -1.39 2.56 -3.64
C PRO A 51 -2.52 3.11 -2.75
N VAL A 52 -2.13 3.84 -1.71
CA VAL A 52 -2.99 4.66 -0.86
C VAL A 52 -2.54 6.12 -0.93
N LEU A 53 -1.24 6.35 -0.82
CA LEU A 53 -0.56 7.63 -1.03
C LEU A 53 0.58 7.38 -2.02
N SER A 54 0.56 8.06 -3.18
CA SER A 54 1.52 7.81 -4.27
C SER A 54 2.97 7.88 -3.78
N GLY A 55 3.76 6.83 -4.05
CA GLY A 55 5.16 6.74 -3.68
C GLY A 55 5.44 6.73 -2.18
N VAL A 56 4.42 6.63 -1.32
CA VAL A 56 4.55 6.73 0.14
C VAL A 56 3.92 5.57 0.88
N LEU A 57 2.64 5.25 0.60
CA LEU A 57 1.91 4.22 1.32
C LEU A 57 1.19 3.30 0.37
N TYR A 58 1.40 2.02 0.54
CA TYR A 58 0.72 0.92 -0.14
C TYR A 58 0.05 0.00 0.85
N ARG A 59 -0.93 -0.75 0.38
CA ARG A 59 -1.59 -1.79 1.17
C ARG A 59 -1.66 -3.11 0.43
N SER A 60 -1.71 -4.22 1.18
CA SER A 60 -1.88 -5.57 0.60
C SER A 60 -2.37 -6.60 1.61
N GLY A 61 -2.49 -7.83 1.15
CA GLY A 61 -2.68 -9.06 1.91
C GLY A 61 -2.00 -10.22 1.18
N PHE A 62 -2.37 -11.45 1.53
CA PHE A 62 -1.84 -12.66 0.90
C PHE A 62 -2.90 -13.34 0.03
N LYS A 63 -2.49 -13.97 -1.08
CA LYS A 63 -3.36 -14.83 -1.89
C LYS A 63 -3.85 -16.00 -1.01
N GLY A 64 -5.18 -16.11 -0.86
CA GLY A 64 -5.77 -17.12 0.02
C GLY A 64 -5.62 -16.85 1.52
N GLY A 65 -5.11 -15.69 1.90
CA GLY A 65 -4.85 -15.28 3.29
C GLY A 65 -3.62 -15.94 3.89
N ASP A 66 -3.10 -15.35 4.96
CA ASP A 66 -2.02 -15.95 5.76
C ASP A 66 -2.61 -16.82 6.89
N LYS A 67 -3.01 -18.06 6.56
CA LYS A 67 -3.62 -18.98 7.52
C LYS A 67 -2.69 -19.37 8.68
N GLY A 68 -1.38 -19.37 8.43
CA GLY A 68 -0.36 -19.63 9.45
C GLY A 68 -0.03 -18.42 10.31
N ARG A 69 -0.44 -17.21 9.89
CA ARG A 69 -0.06 -15.94 10.50
C ARG A 69 1.44 -15.78 10.68
N THR A 70 2.18 -16.27 9.68
CA THR A 70 3.65 -16.27 9.68
C THR A 70 4.21 -14.96 9.10
N GLY A 71 3.37 -14.21 8.38
CA GLY A 71 3.76 -12.98 7.71
C GLY A 71 4.50 -13.23 6.39
N MET A 72 5.21 -12.24 5.90
CA MET A 72 5.99 -12.32 4.68
C MET A 72 7.19 -13.26 4.85
N SER A 73 7.40 -14.12 3.84
CA SER A 73 8.61 -14.92 3.71
C SER A 73 9.85 -14.04 3.49
N GLY A 74 11.04 -14.63 3.68
CA GLY A 74 12.30 -13.94 3.35
C GLY A 74 12.36 -13.48 1.90
N ALA A 75 11.91 -14.33 0.95
CA ALA A 75 11.87 -14.00 -0.48
C ALA A 75 10.97 -12.79 -0.76
N GLN A 76 9.75 -12.76 -0.22
CA GLN A 76 8.83 -11.63 -0.38
C GLN A 76 9.40 -10.33 0.22
N ARG A 77 10.08 -10.41 1.36
CA ARG A 77 10.74 -9.26 1.97
C ARG A 77 11.89 -8.75 1.12
N THR A 78 12.68 -9.64 0.51
CA THR A 78 13.76 -9.28 -0.41
C THR A 78 13.20 -8.60 -1.66
N GLU A 79 12.20 -9.18 -2.31
CA GLU A 79 11.55 -8.63 -3.49
C GLU A 79 10.94 -7.23 -3.21
N LEU A 80 10.26 -7.07 -2.07
CA LEU A 80 9.71 -5.78 -1.66
C LEU A 80 10.81 -4.74 -1.41
N CYS A 81 11.92 -5.14 -0.79
CA CYS A 81 13.09 -4.31 -0.58
C CYS A 81 13.73 -3.88 -1.91
N GLU A 82 13.92 -4.80 -2.85
CA GLU A 82 14.46 -4.54 -4.19
C GLU A 82 13.55 -3.61 -5.01
N SER A 83 12.24 -3.66 -4.76
CA SER A 83 11.25 -2.71 -5.31
C SER A 83 11.30 -1.33 -4.66
N GLY A 84 12.24 -1.07 -3.74
CA GLY A 84 12.45 0.24 -3.12
C GLY A 84 11.68 0.49 -1.82
N PHE A 85 10.92 -0.46 -1.30
CA PHE A 85 10.24 -0.31 0.00
C PHE A 85 11.25 -0.31 1.16
N SER A 86 11.05 0.61 2.10
CA SER A 86 11.90 0.72 3.30
C SER A 86 11.28 0.11 4.56
N THR A 87 9.95 0.04 4.60
CA THR A 87 9.22 -0.47 5.76
C THR A 87 7.98 -1.25 5.32
N ALA A 88 7.73 -2.37 5.99
CA ALA A 88 6.47 -3.09 5.88
C ALA A 88 5.91 -3.37 7.28
N PHE A 89 4.60 -3.15 7.43
CA PHE A 89 3.86 -3.42 8.65
C PHE A 89 2.87 -4.54 8.47
N TYR A 90 2.90 -5.53 9.36
CA TYR A 90 1.86 -6.56 9.45
C TYR A 90 0.84 -6.17 10.52
N ALA A 91 -0.38 -5.87 10.11
CA ALA A 91 -1.44 -5.33 10.96
C ALA A 91 -2.28 -6.38 11.70
N ASP A 92 -2.11 -7.65 11.42
CA ASP A 92 -2.86 -8.75 12.04
C ASP A 92 -1.96 -9.99 12.23
N PHE A 93 -0.82 -9.75 12.84
CA PHE A 93 0.23 -10.76 13.01
C PHE A 93 -0.14 -11.84 14.02
N GLY A 94 0.40 -13.04 13.82
CA GLY A 94 0.33 -14.17 14.76
C GLY A 94 1.63 -14.34 15.56
N LYS A 95 1.61 -15.31 16.48
CA LYS A 95 2.77 -15.61 17.34
C LYS A 95 4.00 -16.10 16.56
N ASN A 96 3.79 -16.66 15.36
CA ASN A 96 4.84 -17.21 14.51
C ASN A 96 5.38 -16.22 13.48
N THR A 97 4.99 -14.94 13.55
CA THR A 97 5.49 -13.92 12.62
C THR A 97 6.90 -13.53 12.99
N GLU A 98 7.82 -13.70 12.06
CA GLU A 98 9.20 -13.25 12.19
C GLU A 98 9.35 -11.81 11.68
N PHE A 99 9.57 -10.90 12.61
CA PHE A 99 9.87 -9.50 12.32
C PHE A 99 11.38 -9.27 12.23
N GLY A 100 11.78 -8.17 11.62
CA GLY A 100 13.19 -7.77 11.56
C GLY A 100 13.56 -7.09 10.25
N ARG A 101 14.86 -6.87 10.08
CA ARG A 101 15.43 -6.20 8.93
C ARG A 101 15.85 -7.21 7.86
N THR A 102 15.56 -6.90 6.60
CA THR A 102 16.03 -7.61 5.42
C THR A 102 16.87 -6.65 4.58
N SER A 103 18.09 -7.02 4.24
CA SER A 103 18.97 -6.24 3.36
C SER A 103 18.80 -6.69 1.92
N CYS A 104 18.86 -5.74 0.98
CA CYS A 104 18.81 -5.99 -0.46
C CYS A 104 19.68 -4.95 -1.17
N GLY A 105 20.67 -5.38 -1.94
CA GLY A 105 21.59 -4.44 -2.62
C GLY A 105 22.10 -3.37 -1.65
N SER A 106 21.86 -2.09 -1.96
CA SER A 106 22.19 -0.94 -1.10
C SER A 106 21.09 -0.55 -0.11
N GLY A 107 19.92 -1.20 -0.18
CA GLY A 107 18.75 -0.89 0.63
C GLY A 107 18.51 -1.84 1.79
N SER A 108 17.49 -1.56 2.56
CA SER A 108 16.98 -2.46 3.59
C SER A 108 15.51 -2.21 3.86
N LEU A 109 14.77 -3.29 4.10
CA LEU A 109 13.39 -3.29 4.53
C LEU A 109 13.30 -3.58 6.03
N ASN A 110 12.62 -2.74 6.79
CA ASN A 110 12.24 -3.03 8.17
C ASN A 110 10.84 -3.65 8.19
N TYR A 111 10.74 -4.92 8.59
CA TYR A 111 9.46 -5.61 8.74
C TYR A 111 9.04 -5.61 10.21
N ALA A 112 7.89 -4.98 10.51
CA ALA A 112 7.46 -4.72 11.88
C ALA A 112 5.97 -5.03 12.10
N ALA A 113 5.62 -5.22 13.37
CA ALA A 113 4.23 -5.35 13.79
C ALA A 113 3.52 -4.01 13.79
N ALA A 114 2.22 -4.01 13.42
CA ALA A 114 1.32 -2.88 13.63
C ALA A 114 -0.03 -3.35 14.15
N ARG A 115 -0.83 -2.42 14.68
CA ARG A 115 -2.21 -2.67 15.07
C ARG A 115 -3.10 -1.52 14.63
N SER A 116 -4.23 -1.84 14.00
CA SER A 116 -5.22 -0.82 13.61
C SER A 116 -5.87 -0.10 14.81
N SER A 117 -5.74 -0.65 16.00
CA SER A 117 -6.14 0.01 17.26
C SER A 117 -5.07 0.93 17.85
N ARG A 118 -3.87 0.97 17.31
CA ARG A 118 -2.75 1.84 17.71
C ARG A 118 -1.99 2.28 16.46
N PRO A 119 -2.56 3.20 15.64
CA PRO A 119 -2.01 3.56 14.34
C PRO A 119 -0.80 4.50 14.42
N SER A 120 -0.42 5.02 15.59
CA SER A 120 0.60 6.06 15.77
C SER A 120 1.93 5.76 15.08
N ASP A 121 2.45 4.53 15.23
CA ASP A 121 3.74 4.14 14.66
C ASP A 121 3.70 4.10 13.12
N VAL A 122 2.58 3.63 12.57
CA VAL A 122 2.36 3.64 11.11
C VAL A 122 2.27 5.08 10.62
N MET A 123 1.46 5.93 11.28
CA MET A 123 1.31 7.34 10.90
C MET A 123 2.64 8.10 10.99
N LYS A 124 3.43 7.85 12.05
CA LYS A 124 4.75 8.46 12.19
C LYS A 124 5.70 8.03 11.06
N THR A 125 5.74 6.73 10.74
CA THR A 125 6.60 6.22 9.66
C THR A 125 6.18 6.76 8.30
N VAL A 126 4.88 6.82 8.02
CA VAL A 126 4.34 7.42 6.79
C VAL A 126 4.72 8.90 6.71
N TYR A 127 4.58 9.65 7.80
CA TYR A 127 5.00 11.05 7.87
C TYR A 127 6.50 11.22 7.57
N ASP A 128 7.35 10.42 8.18
CA ASP A 128 8.80 10.47 7.96
C ASP A 128 9.16 10.15 6.49
N THR A 129 8.41 9.23 5.87
CA THR A 129 8.54 8.93 4.44
C THR A 129 8.08 10.10 3.56
N ILE A 130 7.01 10.81 3.95
CA ILE A 130 6.56 12.01 3.23
C ILE A 130 7.65 13.09 3.26
N LYS A 131 8.28 13.29 4.43
CA LYS A 131 9.30 14.32 4.64
C LYS A 131 10.66 14.01 4.01
N ASP A 132 10.95 12.75 3.79
CA ASP A 132 12.22 12.29 3.23
C ASP A 132 11.96 11.31 2.07
N ALA A 133 12.08 11.81 0.84
CA ALA A 133 11.89 11.00 -0.37
C ALA A 133 12.95 9.89 -0.52
N GLY A 134 14.08 9.98 0.17
CA GLY A 134 15.10 8.93 0.21
C GLY A 134 14.68 7.72 1.06
N LYS A 135 13.67 7.88 1.93
CA LYS A 135 13.01 6.76 2.59
C LYS A 135 11.97 6.19 1.65
N GLY A 136 12.20 5.01 1.11
CA GLY A 136 11.27 4.34 0.21
C GLY A 136 9.86 4.14 0.81
N PRO A 137 8.89 3.70 -0.01
CA PRO A 137 7.51 3.57 0.41
C PRO A 137 7.33 2.62 1.60
N VAL A 138 6.17 2.77 2.25
CA VAL A 138 5.70 1.93 3.35
C VAL A 138 4.63 0.99 2.82
N LEU A 139 4.72 -0.30 3.15
CA LEU A 139 3.64 -1.25 2.95
C LEU A 139 2.91 -1.52 4.26
N VAL A 140 1.58 -1.46 4.27
CA VAL A 140 0.76 -1.99 5.35
C VAL A 140 -0.01 -3.20 4.83
N HIS A 141 0.20 -4.36 5.41
CA HIS A 141 -0.55 -5.55 5.03
C HIS A 141 -1.22 -6.24 6.23
N CYS A 142 -2.21 -7.07 5.95
CA CYS A 142 -2.80 -7.98 6.92
C CYS A 142 -3.03 -9.33 6.25
N MET A 143 -3.64 -10.28 6.97
CA MET A 143 -3.88 -11.63 6.45
C MET A 143 -4.57 -11.62 5.07
N TRP A 144 -5.67 -10.86 4.95
CA TRP A 144 -6.51 -10.83 3.74
C TRP A 144 -6.36 -9.55 2.90
N GLY A 145 -5.63 -8.55 3.39
CA GLY A 145 -5.48 -7.26 2.70
C GLY A 145 -6.72 -6.38 2.70
N VAL A 146 -7.73 -6.68 3.49
CA VAL A 146 -9.04 -6.01 3.42
C VAL A 146 -9.44 -5.28 4.70
N HIS A 147 -9.23 -5.85 5.89
CA HIS A 147 -9.70 -5.26 7.16
C HIS A 147 -8.66 -4.32 7.79
N SER A 148 -7.70 -4.87 8.54
CA SER A 148 -6.76 -4.08 9.35
C SER A 148 -5.83 -3.20 8.53
N SER A 149 -5.28 -3.69 7.41
CA SER A 149 -4.50 -2.85 6.49
C SER A 149 -5.36 -1.76 5.85
N GLY A 150 -6.63 -2.07 5.55
CA GLY A 150 -7.60 -1.10 5.06
C GLY A 150 -7.92 -0.01 6.06
N ALA A 151 -8.15 -0.35 7.33
CA ALA A 151 -8.41 0.63 8.37
C ALA A 151 -7.24 1.60 8.58
N LEU A 152 -6.00 1.08 8.63
CA LEU A 152 -4.80 1.92 8.71
C LEU A 152 -4.64 2.83 7.49
N SER A 153 -4.97 2.34 6.30
CA SER A 153 -4.98 3.14 5.08
C SER A 153 -6.03 4.26 5.12
N ALA A 154 -7.25 3.95 5.57
CA ALA A 154 -8.31 4.93 5.72
C ALA A 154 -7.94 6.03 6.73
N MET A 155 -7.33 5.66 7.87
CA MET A 155 -6.80 6.62 8.85
C MET A 155 -5.69 7.50 8.26
N ALA A 156 -4.81 6.95 7.41
CA ALA A 156 -3.78 7.74 6.74
C ALA A 156 -4.38 8.79 5.79
N LEU A 157 -5.48 8.48 5.10
CA LEU A 157 -6.20 9.44 4.26
C LEU A 157 -6.82 10.57 5.09
N VAL A 158 -7.32 10.29 6.29
CA VAL A 158 -7.78 11.34 7.21
C VAL A 158 -6.61 12.17 7.71
N GLN A 159 -5.53 11.53 8.18
CA GLN A 159 -4.35 12.20 8.75
C GLN A 159 -3.67 13.15 7.75
N PHE A 160 -3.43 12.69 6.53
CA PHE A 160 -2.57 13.38 5.57
C PHE A 160 -3.34 14.06 4.45
N CYS A 161 -4.48 13.54 4.04
CA CYS A 161 -5.21 14.06 2.89
C CYS A 161 -6.42 14.93 3.25
N GLY A 162 -6.74 15.04 4.55
CA GLY A 162 -7.85 15.83 5.03
C GLY A 162 -9.23 15.23 4.67
N TRP A 163 -9.30 13.93 4.43
CA TRP A 163 -10.56 13.26 4.23
C TRP A 163 -11.40 13.31 5.51
N SER A 164 -12.72 13.44 5.35
CA SER A 164 -13.62 13.20 6.47
C SER A 164 -13.59 11.72 6.87
N GLU A 165 -13.86 11.45 8.13
CA GLU A 165 -13.99 10.08 8.65
C GLU A 165 -15.04 9.29 7.85
N THR A 166 -16.16 9.91 7.52
CA THR A 166 -17.22 9.29 6.70
C THR A 166 -16.70 8.84 5.34
N ARG A 167 -15.94 9.70 4.63
CA ARG A 167 -15.34 9.35 3.34
C ARG A 167 -14.32 8.21 3.49
N ALA A 168 -13.50 8.26 4.53
CA ALA A 168 -12.48 7.24 4.77
C ALA A 168 -13.09 5.87 5.10
N LYS A 169 -14.19 5.84 5.88
CA LYS A 169 -14.96 4.62 6.15
C LYS A 169 -15.65 4.08 4.90
N ALA A 170 -16.20 4.95 4.05
CA ALA A 170 -16.78 4.55 2.77
C ALA A 170 -15.73 3.89 1.86
N TYR A 171 -14.55 4.50 1.72
CA TYR A 171 -13.41 3.89 1.02
C TYR A 171 -13.03 2.52 1.58
N TRP A 172 -12.91 2.41 2.91
CA TRP A 172 -12.60 1.13 3.53
C TRP A 172 -13.65 0.07 3.20
N ASN A 173 -14.93 0.42 3.27
CA ASN A 173 -16.04 -0.49 3.00
C ASN A 173 -16.05 -0.98 1.55
N GLU A 174 -15.83 -0.09 0.59
CA GLU A 174 -15.70 -0.43 -0.82
C GLU A 174 -14.46 -1.27 -1.10
N ALA A 175 -13.31 -0.84 -0.56
CA ALA A 175 -12.03 -1.49 -0.77
C ALA A 175 -11.91 -2.88 -0.13
N ARG A 176 -12.75 -3.26 0.83
CA ARG A 176 -12.82 -4.62 1.36
C ARG A 176 -13.52 -5.62 0.42
N ASN A 177 -14.22 -5.10 -0.60
CA ASN A 177 -14.73 -5.89 -1.70
C ASN A 177 -15.69 -7.02 -1.27
N GLY A 178 -16.61 -6.70 -0.35
CA GLY A 178 -17.60 -7.65 0.17
C GLY A 178 -17.08 -8.64 1.23
N ALA A 179 -15.81 -8.56 1.63
CA ALA A 179 -15.29 -9.45 2.67
C ALA A 179 -16.05 -9.25 3.99
N PRO A 180 -16.48 -10.33 4.67
CA PRO A 180 -17.23 -10.24 5.92
C PRO A 180 -16.35 -9.75 7.09
N CYS A 181 -16.94 -9.08 8.06
CA CYS A 181 -16.26 -8.53 9.25
C CYS A 181 -16.85 -9.07 10.56
N GLY A 182 -17.32 -10.28 10.58
CA GLY A 182 -18.13 -10.80 11.68
C GLY A 182 -19.57 -10.27 11.60
N ASP A 183 -20.14 -9.84 12.72
CA ASP A 183 -21.55 -9.46 12.83
C ASP A 183 -21.88 -8.13 12.13
N SER A 184 -20.95 -7.17 12.13
CA SER A 184 -21.15 -5.87 11.50
C SER A 184 -19.82 -5.25 11.08
N CYS A 185 -19.71 -4.91 9.79
CA CYS A 185 -18.56 -4.18 9.25
C CYS A 185 -18.53 -2.73 9.72
N ASP A 186 -19.68 -2.10 9.85
CA ASP A 186 -19.76 -0.71 10.29
C ASP A 186 -19.30 -0.60 11.76
N ALA A 187 -19.83 -1.44 12.65
CA ALA A 187 -19.38 -1.47 14.03
C ALA A 187 -17.88 -1.80 14.16
N TRP A 188 -17.34 -2.65 13.28
CA TRP A 188 -15.92 -2.99 13.30
C TRP A 188 -15.03 -1.79 12.95
N ILE A 189 -15.37 -1.05 11.89
CA ILE A 189 -14.57 0.11 11.47
C ILE A 189 -14.79 1.30 12.41
N ASP A 190 -16.00 1.51 12.91
CA ASP A 190 -16.33 2.54 13.89
C ASP A 190 -15.45 2.40 15.13
N ALA A 191 -15.38 1.21 15.71
CA ALA A 191 -14.52 0.93 16.87
C ALA A 191 -13.02 1.17 16.63
N LYS A 192 -12.55 1.26 15.35
CA LYS A 192 -11.19 1.65 15.03
C LYS A 192 -11.04 3.17 15.00
N PHE A 193 -12.01 3.86 14.39
CA PHE A 193 -12.01 5.31 14.30
C PHE A 193 -12.29 5.99 15.63
N ASP A 194 -13.11 5.42 16.52
CA ASP A 194 -13.34 5.92 17.89
C ASP A 194 -12.04 6.10 18.70
N ARG A 195 -10.97 5.44 18.30
CA ARG A 195 -9.65 5.48 18.94
C ARG A 195 -8.60 6.22 18.13
N PHE A 196 -9.01 6.81 17.00
CA PHE A 196 -8.12 7.51 16.11
C PHE A 196 -8.35 9.02 16.20
N GLU A 197 -7.28 9.72 16.52
CA GLU A 197 -7.25 11.18 16.51
C GLU A 197 -6.17 11.66 15.53
N VAL A 198 -6.50 12.69 14.75
CA VAL A 198 -5.53 13.35 13.88
C VAL A 198 -4.43 13.98 14.75
N ASN A 199 -3.19 13.58 14.50
CA ASN A 199 -2.05 14.13 15.20
C ASN A 199 -1.55 15.42 14.51
N PRO A 200 -1.74 16.62 15.13
CA PRO A 200 -1.34 17.88 14.51
C PRO A 200 0.18 18.02 14.32
N ALA A 201 1.00 17.26 15.07
CA ALA A 201 2.45 17.24 14.89
C ALA A 201 2.89 16.54 13.58
N LEU A 202 2.02 15.76 12.95
CA LEU A 202 2.27 15.07 11.67
C LEU A 202 1.65 15.83 10.48
N LYS A 203 1.53 17.15 10.57
CA LYS A 203 0.99 17.99 9.51
C LYS A 203 1.95 18.04 8.32
N ILE A 204 1.41 17.86 7.12
CA ILE A 204 2.11 18.02 5.84
C ILE A 204 1.69 19.32 5.15
N THR A 205 2.50 19.78 4.23
CA THR A 205 2.22 20.97 3.41
C THR A 205 1.18 20.66 2.32
N ASP A 206 0.59 21.70 1.73
CA ASP A 206 -0.34 21.53 0.61
C ASP A 206 0.36 20.98 -0.64
N ALA A 207 1.63 21.32 -0.85
CA ALA A 207 2.44 20.77 -1.95
C ALA A 207 2.68 19.26 -1.76
N GLU A 208 3.05 18.81 -0.55
CA GLU A 208 3.21 17.39 -0.23
C GLU A 208 1.86 16.66 -0.41
N ARG A 209 0.77 17.25 0.07
CA ARG A 209 -0.58 16.70 -0.10
C ARG A 209 -0.95 16.54 -1.57
N ALA A 210 -0.73 17.56 -2.40
CA ALA A 210 -1.02 17.53 -3.82
C ALA A 210 -0.22 16.45 -4.58
N ALA A 211 1.00 16.15 -4.09
CA ALA A 211 1.89 15.17 -4.70
C ALA A 211 1.49 13.71 -4.42
N ILE A 212 0.83 13.42 -3.28
CA ILE A 212 0.64 12.04 -2.83
C ILE A 212 -0.83 11.65 -2.61
N CYS A 213 -1.72 12.62 -2.33
CA CYS A 213 -3.10 12.32 -1.96
C CYS A 213 -4.00 12.05 -3.17
N PRO A 214 -4.97 11.13 -3.06
CA PRO A 214 -5.97 10.89 -4.10
C PRO A 214 -6.75 12.17 -4.41
N LYS A 215 -7.09 12.30 -5.71
CA LYS A 215 -7.89 13.43 -6.23
C LYS A 215 -9.37 13.19 -6.05
#